data_9bdd0093d4aca48cf806ff0c069ad3ba
#
_entry.id   9bdd0093d4aca48cf806ff0c069ad3ba
#
_cell.length_a   1.000
_cell.length_b   1.000
_cell.length_c   1.000
_cell.angle_alpha   90.00
_cell.angle_beta   90.00
_cell.angle_gamma   90.00
#
_symmetry.space_group_name_H-M   'P 1'
#
loop_
_entity.id
_entity.type
_entity.pdbx_description
1 polymer ?
#
loop_
_entity_poly.entity_id
_entity_poly.type
_entity_poly.pdbx_seq_one_letter_code
_entity_poly.pdbx_strand_id
1 'polypeptide(L)'
;MTNGSTEVYLGLGSNQGDRNLYIEKALSMLDSTPGVRVEEKSSVIETEPWGFESENCFLNCAVRVNVDSTVSPESLLETCKEIETELGRNEFMEYREDGSRVYHSRNIDIDILLYGDRRISSERLTVPHPLMAERDFVMVPLRQIATDGIENAFPEIFRPALKTSAK
;
A
#
# COMPACT_ATOMS: atom_id res chain seq x y z
N MET A 1 -7.08 -15.00 22.85
CA MET A 1 -7.85 -14.77 21.80
C MET A 1 -7.89 -13.36 21.37
N THR A 2 -7.73 -13.18 20.15
CA THR A 2 -7.55 -11.87 19.66
C THR A 2 -8.80 -11.34 19.07
N ASN A 3 -9.74 -11.17 19.86
CA ASN A 3 -10.99 -10.71 19.38
C ASN A 3 -10.89 -9.41 18.71
N GLY A 4 -11.42 -9.32 17.55
CA GLY A 4 -11.55 -8.08 16.86
C GLY A 4 -10.31 -7.61 16.13
N SER A 5 -9.26 -8.41 16.06
CA SER A 5 -8.13 -7.95 15.25
C SER A 5 -8.22 -8.57 13.86
N THR A 6 -7.76 -7.80 12.90
CA THR A 6 -7.84 -8.17 11.49
C THR A 6 -6.48 -7.96 10.84
N GLU A 7 -6.07 -8.93 10.03
CA GLU A 7 -4.85 -8.79 9.24
C GLU A 7 -5.15 -7.93 8.03
N VAL A 8 -4.40 -6.88 7.86
CA VAL A 8 -4.57 -5.97 6.73
C VAL A 8 -3.24 -5.88 6.01
N TYR A 9 -3.29 -5.89 4.69
CA TYR A 9 -2.08 -5.82 3.88
C TYR A 9 -2.07 -4.51 3.13
N LEU A 10 -0.96 -3.81 3.24
CA LEU A 10 -0.77 -2.52 2.61
C LEU A 10 0.39 -2.59 1.63
N GLY A 11 0.26 -1.87 0.52
CA GLY A 11 1.37 -1.70 -0.39
C GLY A 11 1.93 -0.30 -0.23
N LEU A 12 3.24 -0.19 -0.09
CA LEU A 12 3.91 1.09 0.05
C LEU A 12 4.86 1.29 -1.13
N GLY A 13 4.86 2.49 -1.70
CA GLY A 13 5.75 2.80 -2.79
C GLY A 13 6.27 4.21 -2.69
N SER A 14 7.53 4.43 -3.06
CA SER A 14 8.14 5.74 -3.01
C SER A 14 9.12 5.89 -4.17
N ASN A 15 9.05 7.03 -4.87
CA ASN A 15 10.00 7.29 -5.95
C ASN A 15 10.57 8.71 -5.89
N GLN A 16 10.45 9.37 -4.74
CA GLN A 16 10.92 10.73 -4.57
C GLN A 16 11.80 10.83 -3.34
N GLY A 17 12.84 11.66 -3.44
CA GLY A 17 13.68 11.96 -2.29
C GLY A 17 14.35 10.72 -1.73
N ASP A 18 14.45 10.66 -0.41
CA ASP A 18 15.03 9.50 0.27
C ASP A 18 13.95 8.45 0.41
N ARG A 19 13.84 7.60 -0.60
CA ARG A 19 12.75 6.65 -0.73
C ARG A 19 12.66 5.69 0.45
N ASN A 20 13.81 5.17 0.89
CA ASN A 20 13.82 4.27 2.03
C ASN A 20 13.38 4.97 3.30
N LEU A 21 13.80 6.21 3.48
CA LEU A 21 13.42 6.96 4.67
C LEU A 21 11.91 7.20 4.70
N TYR A 22 11.30 7.51 3.56
CA TYR A 22 9.86 7.71 3.53
C TYR A 22 9.10 6.43 3.85
N ILE A 23 9.60 5.29 3.37
CA ILE A 23 8.98 4.02 3.73
C ILE A 23 9.10 3.78 5.22
N GLU A 24 10.27 4.01 5.81
CA GLU A 24 10.45 3.80 7.24
C GLU A 24 9.59 4.75 8.06
N LYS A 25 9.49 6.00 7.63
CA LYS A 25 8.64 6.96 8.35
C LYS A 25 7.18 6.55 8.27
N ALA A 26 6.72 6.09 7.10
CA ALA A 26 5.35 5.65 6.97
C ALA A 26 5.06 4.48 7.89
N LEU A 27 5.99 3.53 7.98
CA LEU A 27 5.80 2.38 8.87
C LEU A 27 5.74 2.82 10.33
N SER A 28 6.59 3.75 10.71
CA SER A 28 6.59 4.26 12.07
C SER A 28 5.29 4.96 12.41
N MET A 29 4.77 5.74 11.47
CA MET A 29 3.50 6.44 11.69
C MET A 29 2.33 5.46 11.75
N LEU A 30 2.35 4.42 10.93
CA LEU A 30 1.32 3.38 11.01
C LEU A 30 1.36 2.69 12.36
N ASP A 31 2.56 2.33 12.80
CA ASP A 31 2.71 1.60 14.06
C ASP A 31 2.34 2.46 15.26
N SER A 32 2.38 3.77 15.10
CA SER A 32 2.01 4.70 16.17
C SER A 32 0.52 5.05 16.17
N THR A 33 -0.21 4.59 15.19
CA THR A 33 -1.64 4.87 15.08
C THR A 33 -2.41 3.99 16.06
N PRO A 34 -3.29 4.57 16.90
CA PRO A 34 -4.05 3.75 17.83
C PRO A 34 -4.84 2.67 17.10
N GLY A 35 -4.76 1.45 17.60
CA GLY A 35 -5.47 0.33 17.02
C GLY A 35 -4.79 -0.32 15.85
N VAL A 36 -3.61 0.18 15.44
CA VAL A 36 -2.88 -0.36 14.30
C VAL A 36 -1.50 -0.80 14.79
N ARG A 37 -1.10 -2.00 14.41
CA ARG A 37 0.23 -2.49 14.76
C ARG A 37 0.87 -3.12 13.54
N VAL A 38 2.08 -2.68 13.22
CA VAL A 38 2.83 -3.25 12.11
C VAL A 38 3.41 -4.58 12.55
N GLU A 39 3.09 -5.64 11.81
CA GLU A 39 3.51 -6.99 12.18
C GLU A 39 4.69 -7.47 11.36
N GLU A 40 4.67 -7.20 10.07
CA GLU A 40 5.74 -7.72 9.22
C GLU A 40 5.84 -6.89 7.96
N LYS A 41 7.07 -6.65 7.52
CA LYS A 41 7.34 -5.94 6.28
C LYS A 41 8.10 -6.88 5.35
N SER A 42 7.72 -6.86 4.07
CA SER A 42 8.46 -7.60 3.05
C SER A 42 9.80 -6.92 2.78
N SER A 43 10.64 -7.57 1.98
CA SER A 43 11.79 -6.87 1.46
C SER A 43 11.31 -5.76 0.52
N VAL A 44 12.17 -4.76 0.36
CA VAL A 44 11.88 -3.64 -0.55
C VAL A 44 12.46 -4.00 -1.90
N ILE A 45 11.68 -3.83 -2.95
CA ILE A 45 12.15 -4.09 -4.30
C ILE A 45 12.13 -2.79 -5.07
N GLU A 46 12.99 -2.69 -6.05
CA GLU A 46 13.09 -1.51 -6.90
C GLU A 46 12.52 -1.84 -8.27
N THR A 47 11.62 -0.99 -8.75
CA THR A 47 10.97 -1.21 -10.04
C THR A 47 11.05 0.05 -10.87
N GLU A 48 11.06 -0.13 -12.18
CA GLU A 48 11.13 1.00 -13.10
C GLU A 48 9.80 1.74 -13.14
N PRO A 49 9.83 3.04 -13.43
CA PRO A 49 8.57 3.78 -13.60
C PRO A 49 7.82 3.18 -14.77
N TRP A 50 6.53 2.97 -14.57
CA TRP A 50 5.72 2.32 -15.57
C TRP A 50 4.91 3.36 -16.32
N GLY A 51 5.05 3.35 -17.64
CA GLY A 51 4.16 4.15 -18.48
C GLY A 51 4.50 5.62 -18.59
N PHE A 52 5.59 6.07 -18.00
CA PHE A 52 6.02 7.46 -18.14
C PHE A 52 7.50 7.54 -17.90
N GLU A 53 8.07 8.64 -18.35
CA GLU A 53 9.49 8.85 -18.16
C GLU A 53 9.74 9.47 -16.80
N SER A 54 10.61 8.85 -16.07
CA SER A 54 11.02 9.36 -14.78
C SER A 54 12.42 8.84 -14.54
N GLU A 55 13.23 9.66 -13.94
CA GLU A 55 14.57 9.23 -13.60
C GLU A 55 14.61 8.41 -12.34
N ASN A 56 13.52 8.38 -11.60
CA ASN A 56 13.49 7.71 -10.30
C ASN A 56 12.70 6.42 -10.39
N CYS A 57 13.34 5.34 -10.01
CA CYS A 57 12.64 4.08 -9.86
C CYS A 57 11.84 4.09 -8.58
N PHE A 58 10.78 3.29 -8.55
CA PHE A 58 10.00 3.11 -7.33
C PHE A 58 10.66 2.09 -6.43
N LEU A 59 10.60 2.35 -5.13
CA LEU A 59 10.84 1.31 -4.14
C LEU A 59 9.48 0.87 -3.64
N ASN A 60 9.23 -0.41 -3.66
CA ASN A 60 7.93 -0.97 -3.28
C ASN A 60 8.11 -2.05 -2.24
N CYS A 61 7.19 -2.12 -1.29
CA CYS A 61 7.14 -3.21 -0.33
C CYS A 61 5.71 -3.45 0.09
N ALA A 62 5.48 -4.57 0.74
CA ALA A 62 4.18 -4.89 1.33
C ALA A 62 4.36 -4.98 2.83
N VAL A 63 3.31 -4.64 3.56
CA VAL A 63 3.32 -4.63 5.00
C VAL A 63 2.04 -5.27 5.51
N ARG A 64 2.19 -6.15 6.49
CA ARG A 64 1.03 -6.69 7.19
C ARG A 64 0.88 -5.95 8.50
N VAL A 65 -0.30 -5.40 8.72
CA VAL A 65 -0.62 -4.76 9.99
C VAL A 65 -1.81 -5.46 10.60
N ASN A 66 -1.89 -5.41 11.92
CA ASN A 66 -3.09 -5.84 12.63
C ASN A 66 -3.86 -4.62 13.07
N VAL A 67 -5.16 -4.61 12.78
CA VAL A 67 -6.01 -3.50 13.23
C VAL A 67 -7.05 -4.09 14.16
N ASP A 68 -7.37 -3.34 15.23
CA ASP A 68 -8.36 -3.83 16.16
C ASP A 68 -9.75 -3.33 15.77
N SER A 69 -10.75 -3.72 16.55
CA SER A 69 -12.13 -3.45 16.16
C SER A 69 -12.49 -1.98 16.22
N THR A 70 -11.65 -1.12 16.79
CA THR A 70 -11.92 0.31 16.81
C THR A 70 -11.55 0.98 15.50
N VAL A 71 -10.84 0.27 14.61
CA VAL A 71 -10.40 0.80 13.33
C VAL A 71 -11.28 0.22 12.24
N SER A 72 -11.99 1.07 11.52
CA SER A 72 -12.77 0.62 10.38
C SER A 72 -11.93 0.71 9.11
N PRO A 73 -12.33 0.02 8.04
CA PRO A 73 -11.61 0.16 6.78
C PRO A 73 -11.52 1.61 6.32
N GLU A 74 -12.59 2.37 6.49
CA GLU A 74 -12.59 3.77 6.08
C GLU A 74 -11.66 4.61 6.93
N SER A 75 -11.61 4.34 8.25
CA SER A 75 -10.71 5.11 9.10
C SER A 75 -9.26 4.76 8.81
N LEU A 76 -8.98 3.51 8.47
CA LEU A 76 -7.62 3.16 8.08
C LEU A 76 -7.23 3.85 6.78
N LEU A 77 -8.16 3.93 5.82
CA LEU A 77 -7.90 4.65 4.59
C LEU A 77 -7.57 6.11 4.87
N GLU A 78 -8.32 6.74 5.77
CA GLU A 78 -8.04 8.12 6.16
C GLU A 78 -6.65 8.23 6.77
N THR A 79 -6.29 7.29 7.63
CA THR A 79 -4.96 7.30 8.22
C THR A 79 -3.87 7.21 7.16
N CYS A 80 -4.06 6.33 6.18
CA CYS A 80 -3.08 6.21 5.11
C CYS A 80 -2.94 7.51 4.35
N LYS A 81 -4.06 8.17 4.06
CA LYS A 81 -4.00 9.44 3.33
C LYS A 81 -3.38 10.54 4.16
N GLU A 82 -3.62 10.54 5.46
CA GLU A 82 -2.99 11.51 6.34
C GLU A 82 -1.49 11.33 6.38
N ILE A 83 -1.03 10.08 6.39
CA ILE A 83 0.40 9.80 6.37
C ILE A 83 1.01 10.28 5.06
N GLU A 84 0.35 9.99 3.94
CA GLU A 84 0.83 10.46 2.65
C GLU A 84 0.95 11.98 2.63
N THR A 85 -0.04 12.67 3.16
CA THR A 85 -0.05 14.11 3.21
C THR A 85 1.05 14.64 4.11
N GLU A 86 1.18 14.03 5.28
CA GLU A 86 2.17 14.47 6.26
C GLU A 86 3.58 14.35 5.71
N LEU A 87 3.88 13.24 5.05
CA LEU A 87 5.21 13.03 4.50
C LEU A 87 5.46 13.87 3.26
N GLY A 88 4.41 14.24 2.55
CA GLY A 88 4.53 15.15 1.41
C GLY A 88 4.62 16.61 1.80
N ARG A 89 4.25 16.95 3.03
CA ARG A 89 4.27 18.34 3.46
C ARG A 89 5.66 18.92 3.59
N ASN A 90 6.66 18.07 3.63
CA ASN A 90 8.02 18.56 3.67
C ASN A 90 8.43 19.18 2.36
N GLU A 91 7.62 18.98 1.31
CA GLU A 91 7.86 19.60 0.02
C GLU A 91 7.19 20.95 0.02
N PHE A 92 7.89 21.96 -0.44
CA PHE A 92 7.25 23.25 -0.54
C PHE A 92 6.38 23.28 -1.78
N MET A 93 5.36 24.15 -1.72
CA MET A 93 4.45 24.32 -2.83
C MET A 93 5.13 25.16 -3.90
N GLU A 94 5.02 24.75 -5.13
CA GLU A 94 5.55 25.49 -6.25
C GLU A 94 4.43 25.93 -7.16
N TYR A 95 4.57 27.11 -7.70
CA TYR A 95 3.61 27.64 -8.65
C TYR A 95 4.32 28.08 -9.89
N ARG A 96 3.70 27.87 -11.05
CA ARG A 96 4.23 28.35 -12.30
C ARG A 96 4.02 29.86 -12.37
N GLU A 97 4.65 30.47 -13.36
CA GLU A 97 4.51 31.93 -13.50
C GLU A 97 3.08 32.34 -13.75
N ASP A 98 2.29 31.46 -14.35
CA ASP A 98 0.90 31.79 -14.64
C ASP A 98 -0.01 31.57 -13.43
N GLY A 99 0.56 31.21 -12.28
CA GLY A 99 -0.20 31.02 -11.07
C GLY A 99 -0.70 29.60 -10.88
N SER A 100 -0.52 28.72 -11.85
CA SER A 100 -0.98 27.36 -11.69
C SER A 100 -0.02 26.58 -10.80
N ARG A 101 -0.59 25.58 -10.12
CA ARG A 101 0.18 24.79 -9.17
C ARG A 101 0.99 23.74 -9.90
N VAL A 102 2.21 23.55 -9.46
CA VAL A 102 3.06 22.46 -9.96
C VAL A 102 2.77 21.24 -9.09
N TYR A 103 2.39 20.14 -9.73
CA TYR A 103 2.14 18.90 -9.02
C TYR A 103 3.39 18.05 -9.05
N HIS A 104 3.75 17.54 -7.91
CA HIS A 104 4.90 16.65 -7.78
C HIS A 104 4.39 15.23 -7.52
N SER A 105 5.20 14.25 -7.88
CA SER A 105 4.92 12.88 -7.47
C SER A 105 4.90 12.84 -5.95
N ARG A 106 4.07 11.95 -5.42
CA ARG A 106 4.01 11.81 -3.97
C ARG A 106 5.28 11.17 -3.46
N ASN A 107 5.70 11.59 -2.27
CA ASN A 107 6.86 10.98 -1.64
C ASN A 107 6.60 9.53 -1.27
N ILE A 108 5.36 9.23 -0.94
CA ILE A 108 4.96 7.87 -0.54
C ILE A 108 3.52 7.65 -0.95
N ASP A 109 3.25 6.45 -1.46
CA ASP A 109 1.89 5.99 -1.73
C ASP A 109 1.61 4.80 -0.83
N ILE A 110 0.44 4.78 -0.21
CA ILE A 110 0.02 3.69 0.65
C ILE A 110 -1.32 3.21 0.17
N ASP A 111 -1.38 1.97 -0.30
CA ASP A 111 -2.63 1.38 -0.80
C ASP A 111 -3.06 0.26 0.11
N ILE A 112 -4.36 0.19 0.40
CA ILE A 112 -4.90 -0.94 1.13
C ILE A 112 -5.16 -2.04 0.11
N LEU A 113 -4.46 -3.16 0.27
CA LEU A 113 -4.55 -4.27 -0.67
C LEU A 113 -5.60 -5.27 -0.25
N LEU A 114 -5.56 -5.69 1.00
CA LEU A 114 -6.48 -6.69 1.55
C LEU A 114 -6.84 -6.27 2.97
N TYR A 115 -8.08 -6.55 3.34
CA TYR A 115 -8.56 -6.22 4.69
C TYR A 115 -9.19 -7.49 5.27
N GLY A 116 -8.35 -8.32 5.90
CA GLY A 116 -8.78 -9.63 6.30
C GLY A 116 -9.31 -10.38 5.10
N ASP A 117 -10.39 -11.13 5.29
CA ASP A 117 -11.03 -11.83 4.16
C ASP A 117 -12.22 -11.06 3.61
N ARG A 118 -12.33 -9.78 3.94
CA ARG A 118 -13.46 -8.96 3.51
C ARG A 118 -13.33 -8.55 2.08
N ARG A 119 -14.47 -8.40 1.44
CA ARG A 119 -14.55 -7.86 0.09
C ARG A 119 -15.41 -6.61 0.17
N ILE A 120 -14.81 -5.47 -0.12
CA ILE A 120 -15.45 -4.18 0.05
C ILE A 120 -15.46 -3.49 -1.30
N SER A 121 -16.60 -2.94 -1.67
CA SER A 121 -16.72 -2.17 -2.90
C SER A 121 -17.54 -0.95 -2.58
N SER A 122 -16.89 0.19 -2.47
CA SER A 122 -17.54 1.45 -2.17
C SER A 122 -16.88 2.52 -2.99
N GLU A 123 -17.44 3.73 -2.94
CA GLU A 123 -16.86 4.83 -3.69
C GLU A 123 -15.45 5.16 -3.26
N ARG A 124 -15.16 4.95 -1.98
CA ARG A 124 -13.88 5.36 -1.44
C ARG A 124 -12.88 4.22 -1.37
N LEU A 125 -13.33 2.98 -1.31
CA LEU A 125 -12.43 1.87 -1.05
C LEU A 125 -12.93 0.60 -1.71
N THR A 126 -12.05 -0.03 -2.44
CA THR A 126 -12.32 -1.36 -3.02
C THR A 126 -11.21 -2.29 -2.58
N VAL A 127 -11.57 -3.35 -1.87
CA VAL A 127 -10.61 -4.40 -1.51
C VAL A 127 -11.25 -5.75 -1.81
N PRO A 128 -10.49 -6.69 -2.32
CA PRO A 128 -9.07 -6.57 -2.70
C PRO A 128 -8.85 -5.46 -3.72
N HIS A 129 -7.66 -4.87 -3.64
CA HIS A 129 -7.32 -3.80 -4.59
C HIS A 129 -7.49 -4.33 -6.00
N PRO A 130 -8.19 -3.57 -6.86
CA PRO A 130 -8.66 -4.15 -8.13
C PRO A 130 -7.57 -4.57 -9.10
N LEU A 131 -6.41 -3.98 -9.07
CA LEU A 131 -5.36 -4.30 -10.03
C LEU A 131 -4.19 -5.05 -9.41
N MET A 132 -4.30 -5.43 -8.14
CA MET A 132 -3.12 -5.96 -7.44
C MET A 132 -2.59 -7.22 -8.08
N ALA A 133 -3.47 -8.11 -8.52
CA ALA A 133 -3.02 -9.40 -9.05
C ALA A 133 -2.24 -9.27 -10.35
N GLU A 134 -2.36 -8.12 -11.02
CA GLU A 134 -1.70 -7.89 -12.29
C GLU A 134 -0.39 -7.12 -12.14
N ARG A 135 -0.01 -6.81 -10.91
CA ARG A 135 1.15 -5.97 -10.66
C ARG A 135 2.21 -6.73 -9.89
N ASP A 136 3.30 -7.07 -10.57
CA ASP A 136 4.38 -7.79 -9.90
C ASP A 136 4.96 -7.00 -8.75
N PHE A 137 5.02 -5.68 -8.89
CA PHE A 137 5.59 -4.86 -7.81
C PHE A 137 4.72 -4.89 -6.55
N VAL A 138 3.48 -5.38 -6.66
CA VAL A 138 2.62 -5.61 -5.51
C VAL A 138 2.73 -7.06 -5.06
N MET A 139 2.57 -7.99 -6.00
CA MET A 139 2.44 -9.40 -5.64
C MET A 139 3.75 -10.03 -5.16
N VAL A 140 4.89 -9.62 -5.74
CA VAL A 140 6.15 -10.21 -5.33
C VAL A 140 6.42 -9.93 -3.85
N PRO A 141 6.38 -8.67 -3.39
CA PRO A 141 6.58 -8.46 -1.95
C PRO A 141 5.44 -9.02 -1.10
N LEU A 142 4.21 -8.95 -1.59
CA LEU A 142 3.08 -9.45 -0.81
C LEU A 142 3.21 -10.94 -0.51
N ARG A 143 3.65 -11.72 -1.50
CA ARG A 143 3.77 -13.16 -1.30
C ARG A 143 4.79 -13.52 -0.23
N GLN A 144 5.72 -12.63 0.07
CA GLN A 144 6.71 -12.90 1.10
C GLN A 144 6.10 -12.94 2.49
N ILE A 145 5.00 -12.21 2.70
CA ILE A 145 4.44 -12.04 4.03
C ILE A 145 2.99 -12.48 4.16
N ALA A 146 2.37 -12.93 3.07
CA ALA A 146 0.99 -13.36 3.12
C ALA A 146 0.89 -14.66 3.95
N THR A 147 -0.09 -14.69 4.84
CA THR A 147 -0.32 -15.89 5.64
C THR A 147 -1.12 -16.89 4.82
N ASP A 148 -1.08 -18.16 5.26
CA ASP A 148 -1.85 -19.20 4.58
C ASP A 148 -3.35 -18.88 4.59
N GLY A 149 -3.83 -18.31 5.70
CA GLY A 149 -5.24 -17.97 5.78
C GLY A 149 -5.65 -16.95 4.71
N ILE A 150 -4.79 -15.97 4.47
CA ILE A 150 -5.09 -14.96 3.47
C ILE A 150 -4.99 -15.57 2.07
N GLU A 151 -4.00 -16.40 1.81
CA GLU A 151 -3.89 -17.02 0.49
C GLU A 151 -5.09 -17.90 0.20
N ASN A 152 -5.57 -18.61 1.22
CA ASN A 152 -6.73 -19.48 1.04
C ASN A 152 -8.02 -18.69 0.88
N ALA A 153 -8.09 -17.50 1.47
CA ALA A 153 -9.29 -16.66 1.34
C ALA A 153 -9.40 -16.05 -0.05
N PHE A 154 -8.29 -15.88 -0.75
CA PHE A 154 -8.27 -15.20 -2.05
C PHE A 154 -7.50 -16.03 -3.08
N PRO A 155 -7.96 -17.24 -3.38
CA PRO A 155 -7.23 -18.08 -4.34
C PRO A 155 -7.17 -17.45 -5.73
N GLU A 156 -8.13 -16.63 -6.09
CA GLU A 156 -8.13 -15.98 -7.38
C GLU A 156 -6.97 -14.99 -7.51
N ILE A 157 -6.41 -14.54 -6.39
CA ILE A 157 -5.30 -13.60 -6.39
C ILE A 157 -3.98 -14.33 -6.27
N PHE A 158 -3.90 -15.28 -5.35
CA PHE A 158 -2.62 -15.92 -5.03
C PHE A 158 -2.36 -17.17 -5.85
N ARG A 159 -3.42 -17.82 -6.35
CA ARG A 159 -3.31 -19.04 -7.15
C ARG A 159 -4.25 -18.93 -8.33
N PRO A 160 -4.03 -17.94 -9.21
CA PRO A 160 -4.94 -17.81 -10.35
C PRO A 160 -4.85 -19.06 -11.21
N ALA A 161 -5.96 -19.42 -11.82
CA ALA A 161 -5.99 -20.55 -12.73
C ALA A 161 -4.94 -20.31 -13.79
N LEU A 162 -4.21 -21.36 -14.14
CA LEU A 162 -3.22 -21.26 -15.18
C LEU A 162 -3.95 -20.94 -16.46
N LYS A 163 -3.71 -19.79 -16.95
CA LYS A 163 -4.37 -19.45 -18.15
C LYS A 163 -3.69 -20.04 -19.27
N THR A 164 -3.39 -20.70 -19.15
CA THR A 164 -2.78 -21.10 -19.89
C THR A 164 -3.04 -21.46 -20.92
N SER A 165 -3.22 -21.28 -20.31
CA SER A 165 -3.29 -21.45 -20.79
C SER A 165 -3.33 -21.12 -21.55
N ALA A 166 -3.48 -20.98 -21.81
CA ALA A 166 -3.63 -20.72 -22.32
C ALA A 166 -3.30 -20.70 -23.17
N LYS A 167 -3.35 -20.92 -23.39
CA LYS A 167 -3.13 -21.07 -24.10
C LYS A 167 -3.25 -21.06 -24.68
#